data_d932e5eaab5560176d34f3718559da42
#
_entry.id   d932e5eaab5560176d34f3718559da42
#
_cell.length_a   1.000
_cell.length_b   1.000
_cell.length_c   1.000
_cell.angle_alpha   90.00
_cell.angle_beta   90.00
_cell.angle_gamma   90.00
#
_symmetry.space_group_name_H-M   'P 1'
#
loop_
_entity.id
_entity.type
_entity.pdbx_description
1 polymer ?
#
loop_
_entity_poly.entity_id
_entity_poly.type
_entity_poly.pdbx_seq_one_letter_code
_entity_poly.pdbx_strand_id
1 'polypeptide(L)'
;MTQVHNNHKVSGETILTLSTWLFAFWGVMIITSFLVRDFSQGTSQLYLNSSKNRAKYFISQLISILIASVIVFLTLYVFVLIMQNIGNGEPLKNEVVGKALGIYILLFLFYGLFLFLITLLVKSSSLVFSIGVFLILIVPIATNLVPLIPEYGDEVRKALKYIPFNFLINNVWLGSLKLNGWQTFISIASVIILAIIDFFTISKRDY
;
A
#
# COMPACT_ATOMS: atom_id res chain seq x y z
N MET A 1 16.93 11.67 47.89
CA MET A 1 15.92 11.13 46.93
C MET A 1 16.27 11.64 45.56
N THR A 2 17.09 10.92 44.83
CA THR A 2 17.45 11.21 43.44
C THR A 2 16.39 10.61 42.53
N GLN A 3 15.53 11.47 41.97
CA GLN A 3 14.62 11.04 40.90
C GLN A 3 15.48 10.72 39.67
N VAL A 4 15.56 9.43 39.35
CA VAL A 4 16.10 8.96 38.09
C VAL A 4 15.04 9.29 37.02
N HIS A 5 15.18 10.43 36.34
CA HIS A 5 14.50 10.72 35.14
C HIS A 5 15.01 9.74 34.05
N ASN A 6 14.36 8.59 33.95
CA ASN A 6 14.51 7.73 32.78
C ASN A 6 13.91 8.49 31.57
N ASN A 7 14.72 9.32 30.95
CA ASN A 7 14.43 9.85 29.61
C ASN A 7 14.46 8.66 28.63
N HIS A 8 13.31 7.98 28.48
CA HIS A 8 13.14 7.03 27.39
C HIS A 8 13.15 7.82 26.07
N LYS A 9 14.34 7.94 25.49
CA LYS A 9 14.50 8.46 24.13
C LYS A 9 13.76 7.53 23.17
N VAL A 10 12.73 8.04 22.53
CA VAL A 10 11.97 7.25 21.53
C VAL A 10 12.80 7.24 20.25
N SER A 11 13.26 6.06 19.80
CA SER A 11 14.04 5.97 18.56
C SER A 11 13.20 6.31 17.33
N GLY A 12 13.85 6.87 16.31
CA GLY A 12 13.19 7.13 15.02
C GLY A 12 12.59 5.89 14.38
N GLU A 13 13.19 4.71 14.61
CA GLU A 13 12.66 3.42 14.16
C GLU A 13 11.32 3.08 14.84
N THR A 14 11.18 3.37 16.13
CA THR A 14 9.92 3.15 16.86
C THR A 14 8.82 4.08 16.33
N ILE A 15 9.14 5.36 16.10
CA ILE A 15 8.19 6.33 15.54
C ILE A 15 7.75 5.88 14.13
N LEU A 16 8.71 5.47 13.29
CA LEU A 16 8.44 4.94 11.96
C LEU A 16 7.48 3.75 12.04
N THR A 17 7.78 2.76 12.88
CA THR A 17 6.98 1.55 13.08
C THR A 17 5.54 1.88 13.48
N LEU A 18 5.34 2.79 14.42
CA LEU A 18 4.01 3.18 14.91
C LEU A 18 3.19 3.98 13.89
N SER A 19 3.85 4.77 13.04
CA SER A 19 3.15 5.64 12.08
C SER A 19 2.92 5.01 10.71
N THR A 20 3.63 3.94 10.37
CA THR A 20 3.59 3.31 9.03
C THR A 20 2.18 2.97 8.56
N TRP A 21 1.38 2.34 9.40
CA TRP A 21 0.03 1.92 9.02
C TRP A 21 -0.92 3.10 8.75
N LEU A 22 -0.77 4.19 9.52
CA LEU A 22 -1.59 5.38 9.35
C LEU A 22 -1.34 6.03 7.99
N PHE A 23 -0.06 6.17 7.61
CA PHE A 23 0.31 6.73 6.32
C PHE A 23 -0.01 5.78 5.16
N ALA A 24 0.05 4.46 5.36
CA ALA A 24 -0.40 3.51 4.37
C ALA A 24 -1.90 3.60 4.13
N PHE A 25 -2.69 3.73 5.18
CA PHE A 25 -4.13 3.96 5.08
C PHE A 25 -4.45 5.24 4.28
N TRP A 26 -3.80 6.35 4.63
CA TRP A 26 -3.94 7.61 3.89
C TRP A 26 -3.51 7.47 2.43
N GLY A 27 -2.43 6.77 2.16
CA GLY A 27 -1.95 6.54 0.81
C GLY A 27 -2.94 5.77 -0.05
N VAL A 28 -3.55 4.70 0.48
CA VAL A 28 -4.60 3.95 -0.23
C VAL A 28 -5.80 4.85 -0.49
N MET A 29 -6.22 5.68 0.46
CA MET A 29 -7.32 6.62 0.25
C MET A 29 -7.01 7.64 -0.86
N ILE A 30 -5.81 8.20 -0.89
CA ILE A 30 -5.37 9.14 -1.94
C ILE A 30 -5.37 8.45 -3.31
N ILE A 31 -4.75 7.26 -3.40
CA ILE A 31 -4.67 6.50 -4.66
C ILE A 31 -6.07 6.15 -5.16
N THR A 32 -6.94 5.66 -4.29
CA THR A 32 -8.31 5.33 -4.65
C THR A 32 -9.08 6.56 -5.14
N SER A 33 -8.91 7.69 -4.47
CA SER A 33 -9.57 8.96 -4.82
C SER A 33 -9.26 9.41 -6.23
N PHE A 34 -7.99 9.41 -6.66
CA PHE A 34 -7.67 9.84 -8.01
C PHE A 34 -8.02 8.78 -9.08
N LEU A 35 -7.86 7.48 -8.80
CA LEU A 35 -8.26 6.42 -9.71
C LEU A 35 -9.75 6.49 -10.05
N VAL A 36 -10.56 6.71 -9.01
CA VAL A 36 -12.01 6.76 -9.14
C VAL A 36 -12.49 8.06 -9.81
N ARG A 37 -11.79 9.17 -9.58
CA ARG A 37 -12.17 10.49 -10.09
C ARG A 37 -12.29 10.51 -11.61
N ASP A 38 -11.34 9.93 -12.32
CA ASP A 38 -11.34 9.91 -13.78
C ASP A 38 -12.55 9.19 -14.37
N PHE A 39 -13.04 8.15 -13.68
CA PHE A 39 -14.22 7.40 -14.10
C PHE A 39 -15.52 8.08 -13.69
N SER A 40 -15.56 8.68 -12.50
CA SER A 40 -16.76 9.37 -12.01
C SER A 40 -17.08 10.65 -12.78
N GLN A 41 -16.06 11.33 -13.29
CA GLN A 41 -16.19 12.55 -14.08
C GLN A 41 -16.37 12.28 -15.59
N GLY A 42 -16.35 11.02 -16.03
CA GLY A 42 -16.47 10.65 -17.44
C GLY A 42 -15.25 11.03 -18.29
N THR A 43 -14.19 11.59 -17.69
CA THR A 43 -12.98 12.00 -18.41
C THR A 43 -12.22 10.82 -18.99
N SER A 44 -12.34 9.63 -18.38
CA SER A 44 -11.78 8.38 -18.91
C SER A 44 -12.28 8.07 -20.33
N GLN A 45 -13.52 8.41 -20.68
CA GLN A 45 -14.07 8.17 -22.02
C GLN A 45 -13.34 8.96 -23.10
N LEU A 46 -12.87 10.17 -22.78
CA LEU A 46 -12.10 11.01 -23.71
C LEU A 46 -10.76 10.39 -24.10
N TYR A 47 -10.13 9.67 -23.15
CA TYR A 47 -8.82 9.05 -23.36
C TYR A 47 -8.93 7.62 -23.93
N LEU A 48 -10.07 6.96 -23.76
CA LEU A 48 -10.22 5.54 -24.10
C LEU A 48 -10.74 5.30 -25.54
N ASN A 49 -10.97 6.36 -26.32
CA ASN A 49 -11.52 6.28 -27.69
C ASN A 49 -10.58 5.65 -28.72
N SER A 50 -9.26 5.54 -28.46
CA SER A 50 -8.33 4.90 -29.39
C SER A 50 -7.34 4.00 -28.65
N SER A 51 -6.88 2.93 -29.28
CA SER A 51 -5.93 1.96 -28.69
C SER A 51 -4.62 2.61 -28.23
N LYS A 52 -4.12 3.60 -29.00
CA LYS A 52 -2.91 4.36 -28.65
C LYS A 52 -3.10 5.21 -27.40
N ASN A 53 -4.27 5.79 -27.22
CA ASN A 53 -4.57 6.61 -26.04
C ASN A 53 -4.82 5.73 -24.81
N ARG A 54 -5.37 4.52 -24.97
CA ARG A 54 -5.54 3.54 -23.89
C ARG A 54 -4.21 3.15 -23.24
N ALA A 55 -3.19 2.86 -24.06
CA ALA A 55 -1.84 2.56 -23.55
C ALA A 55 -1.23 3.75 -22.81
N LYS A 56 -1.36 4.96 -23.34
CA LYS A 56 -0.89 6.18 -22.66
C LYS A 56 -1.60 6.42 -21.35
N TYR A 57 -2.92 6.20 -21.30
CA TYR A 57 -3.71 6.34 -20.09
C TYR A 57 -3.25 5.34 -19.01
N PHE A 58 -3.07 4.06 -19.39
CA PHE A 58 -2.56 3.05 -18.47
C PHE A 58 -1.18 3.43 -17.89
N ILE A 59 -0.23 3.84 -18.74
CA ILE A 59 1.09 4.28 -18.30
C ILE A 59 0.99 5.50 -17.38
N SER A 60 0.11 6.45 -17.69
CA SER A 60 -0.13 7.62 -16.84
C SER A 60 -0.64 7.21 -15.44
N GLN A 61 -1.54 6.23 -15.36
CA GLN A 61 -2.04 5.72 -14.09
C GLN A 61 -0.93 5.03 -13.27
N LEU A 62 -0.09 4.20 -13.92
CA LEU A 62 1.08 3.59 -13.27
C LEU A 62 2.03 4.64 -12.68
N ILE A 63 2.37 5.65 -13.47
CA ILE A 63 3.24 6.75 -13.03
C ILE A 63 2.59 7.50 -11.87
N SER A 64 1.28 7.76 -11.92
CA SER A 64 0.55 8.44 -10.86
C SER A 64 0.57 7.65 -9.55
N ILE A 65 0.40 6.32 -9.60
CA ILE A 65 0.51 5.44 -8.43
C ILE A 65 1.92 5.49 -7.85
N LEU A 66 2.95 5.43 -8.69
CA LEU A 66 4.35 5.52 -8.27
C LEU A 66 4.66 6.86 -7.59
N ILE A 67 4.26 7.97 -8.21
CA ILE A 67 4.45 9.31 -7.65
C ILE A 67 3.71 9.43 -6.31
N ALA A 68 2.47 8.97 -6.23
CA ALA A 68 1.70 8.99 -4.99
C ALA A 68 2.38 8.18 -3.89
N SER A 69 2.92 6.99 -4.21
CA SER A 69 3.62 6.15 -3.24
C SER A 69 4.87 6.84 -2.67
N VAL A 70 5.64 7.51 -3.52
CA VAL A 70 6.82 8.27 -3.11
C VAL A 70 6.43 9.47 -2.25
N ILE A 71 5.38 10.22 -2.62
CA ILE A 71 4.90 11.38 -1.86
C ILE A 71 4.43 10.94 -0.47
N VAL A 72 3.63 9.88 -0.38
CA VAL A 72 3.15 9.38 0.91
C VAL A 72 4.32 8.93 1.79
N PHE A 73 5.30 8.22 1.21
CA PHE A 73 6.50 7.82 1.95
C PHE A 73 7.33 9.04 2.42
N LEU A 74 7.54 10.04 1.56
CA LEU A 74 8.26 11.26 1.94
C LEU A 74 7.55 12.01 3.06
N THR A 75 6.21 12.06 3.04
CA THR A 75 5.42 12.66 4.10
C THR A 75 5.60 11.91 5.43
N LEU A 76 5.56 10.58 5.40
CA LEU A 76 5.88 9.75 6.56
C LEU A 76 7.30 10.01 7.06
N TYR A 77 8.29 10.06 6.17
CA TYR A 77 9.68 10.28 6.52
C TYR A 77 9.89 11.64 7.20
N VAL A 78 9.33 12.70 6.63
CA VAL A 78 9.36 14.06 7.23
C VAL A 78 8.67 14.07 8.59
N PHE A 79 7.52 13.41 8.72
CA PHE A 79 6.83 13.27 10.01
C PHE A 79 7.72 12.61 11.07
N VAL A 80 8.39 11.50 10.71
CA VAL A 80 9.30 10.78 11.62
C VAL A 80 10.48 11.67 12.03
N LEU A 81 11.08 12.42 11.08
CA LEU A 81 12.17 13.34 11.38
C LEU A 81 11.74 14.45 12.36
N ILE A 82 10.55 15.02 12.19
CA ILE A 82 10.01 16.04 13.08
C ILE A 82 9.83 15.46 14.49
N MET A 83 9.15 14.31 14.59
CA MET A 83 8.88 13.66 15.88
C MET A 83 10.15 13.21 16.59
N GLN A 84 11.13 12.70 15.84
CA GLN A 84 12.44 12.34 16.36
C GLN A 84 13.18 13.55 16.95
N ASN A 85 13.18 14.70 16.28
CA ASN A 85 13.82 15.92 16.76
C ASN A 85 13.13 16.45 18.02
N ILE A 86 11.80 16.43 18.10
CA ILE A 86 11.05 16.83 19.30
C ILE A 86 11.38 15.92 20.50
N GLY A 87 11.50 14.60 20.23
CA GLY A 87 11.75 13.59 21.28
C GLY A 87 13.24 13.39 21.61
N ASN A 88 14.17 14.15 21.02
CA ASN A 88 15.63 13.93 21.14
C ASN A 88 16.01 12.44 20.90
N GLY A 89 15.33 11.79 19.94
CA GLY A 89 15.47 10.38 19.61
C GLY A 89 16.73 10.07 18.80
N GLU A 90 17.06 8.78 18.71
CA GLU A 90 18.15 8.31 17.84
C GLU A 90 17.79 8.45 16.36
N PRO A 91 18.75 8.79 15.49
CA PRO A 91 18.49 8.97 14.06
C PRO A 91 18.13 7.65 13.39
N LEU A 92 17.25 7.74 12.36
CA LEU A 92 16.91 6.62 11.50
C LEU A 92 18.13 6.16 10.71
N LYS A 93 18.34 4.85 10.64
CA LYS A 93 19.35 4.24 9.78
C LYS A 93 18.89 4.27 8.32
N ASN A 94 19.78 4.66 7.41
CA ASN A 94 19.49 4.73 5.97
C ASN A 94 18.97 3.40 5.39
N GLU A 95 19.45 2.27 5.92
CA GLU A 95 19.00 0.94 5.53
C GLU A 95 17.51 0.72 5.83
N VAL A 96 17.03 1.18 6.99
CA VAL A 96 15.61 1.09 7.39
C VAL A 96 14.75 1.96 6.49
N VAL A 97 15.22 3.18 6.19
CA VAL A 97 14.53 4.10 5.27
C VAL A 97 14.38 3.49 3.89
N GLY A 98 15.44 2.91 3.33
CA GLY A 98 15.40 2.26 2.01
C GLY A 98 14.45 1.05 1.97
N LYS A 99 14.45 0.23 3.01
CA LYS A 99 13.51 -0.92 3.12
C LYS A 99 12.07 -0.45 3.23
N ALA A 100 11.80 0.57 4.03
CA ALA A 100 10.47 1.15 4.17
C ALA A 100 9.95 1.72 2.85
N LEU A 101 10.77 2.48 2.12
CA LEU A 101 10.43 2.99 0.80
C LEU A 101 10.07 1.85 -0.18
N GLY A 102 10.91 0.80 -0.23
CA GLY A 102 10.66 -0.34 -1.11
C GLY A 102 9.32 -1.04 -0.82
N ILE A 103 9.00 -1.24 0.47
CA ILE A 103 7.73 -1.85 0.88
C ILE A 103 6.55 -0.94 0.52
N TYR A 104 6.65 0.38 0.72
CA TYR A 104 5.61 1.33 0.35
C TYR A 104 5.34 1.33 -1.15
N ILE A 105 6.39 1.33 -1.97
CA ILE A 105 6.25 1.26 -3.44
C ILE A 105 5.54 -0.04 -3.83
N LEU A 106 5.96 -1.19 -3.30
CA LEU A 106 5.33 -2.49 -3.60
C LEU A 106 3.89 -2.56 -3.13
N LEU A 107 3.60 -2.07 -1.92
CA LEU A 107 2.25 -2.02 -1.37
C LEU A 107 1.33 -1.20 -2.29
N PHE A 108 1.72 0.03 -2.60
CA PHE A 108 0.88 0.93 -3.36
C PHE A 108 0.75 0.56 -4.84
N LEU A 109 1.80 -0.01 -5.46
CA LEU A 109 1.69 -0.57 -6.80
C LEU A 109 0.70 -1.74 -6.82
N PHE A 110 0.83 -2.67 -5.88
CA PHE A 110 -0.05 -3.83 -5.82
C PHE A 110 -1.51 -3.42 -5.56
N TYR A 111 -1.76 -2.62 -4.51
CA TYR A 111 -3.11 -2.16 -4.18
C TYR A 111 -3.67 -1.20 -5.21
N GLY A 112 -2.85 -0.30 -5.74
CA GLY A 112 -3.25 0.67 -6.75
C GLY A 112 -3.70 0.00 -8.04
N LEU A 113 -2.93 -0.98 -8.55
CA LEU A 113 -3.31 -1.76 -9.73
C LEU A 113 -4.56 -2.61 -9.45
N PHE A 114 -4.64 -3.26 -8.30
CA PHE A 114 -5.84 -4.03 -7.94
C PHE A 114 -7.10 -3.15 -7.89
N LEU A 115 -7.03 -1.98 -7.25
CA LEU A 115 -8.14 -1.03 -7.21
C LEU A 115 -8.44 -0.43 -8.58
N PHE A 116 -7.43 -0.25 -9.42
CA PHE A 116 -7.61 0.17 -10.80
C PHE A 116 -8.37 -0.88 -11.61
N LEU A 117 -8.01 -2.17 -11.48
CA LEU A 117 -8.78 -3.26 -12.09
C LEU A 117 -10.25 -3.23 -11.67
N ILE A 118 -10.51 -3.08 -10.36
CA ILE A 118 -11.89 -2.98 -9.86
C ILE A 118 -12.60 -1.76 -10.44
N THR A 119 -11.92 -0.61 -10.53
CA THR A 119 -12.48 0.62 -11.14
C THR A 119 -12.87 0.38 -12.60
N LEU A 120 -12.04 -0.36 -13.34
CA LEU A 120 -12.37 -0.75 -14.71
C LEU A 120 -13.60 -1.64 -14.77
N LEU A 121 -13.82 -2.52 -13.80
CA LEU A 121 -14.94 -3.49 -13.82
C LEU A 121 -16.25 -2.91 -13.30
N VAL A 122 -16.23 -2.12 -12.24
CA VAL A 122 -17.41 -1.80 -11.39
C VAL A 122 -17.84 -0.38 -11.62
N LYS A 123 -17.54 0.47 -12.39
CA LYS A 123 -18.08 1.83 -12.69
C LYS A 123 -18.65 2.62 -11.47
N SER A 124 -18.48 2.14 -10.23
CA SER A 124 -18.99 2.76 -9.00
C SER A 124 -17.83 3.23 -8.13
N SER A 125 -17.68 4.56 -8.03
CA SER A 125 -16.64 5.18 -7.23
C SER A 125 -16.73 4.82 -5.75
N SER A 126 -17.92 4.85 -5.22
CA SER A 126 -18.21 4.54 -3.82
C SER A 126 -17.79 3.12 -3.45
N LEU A 127 -18.07 2.17 -4.34
CA LEU A 127 -17.75 0.75 -4.11
C LEU A 127 -16.24 0.51 -4.15
N VAL A 128 -15.52 1.09 -5.11
CA VAL A 128 -14.06 0.96 -5.21
C VAL A 128 -13.39 1.55 -3.97
N PHE A 129 -13.85 2.73 -3.53
CA PHE A 129 -13.36 3.37 -2.32
C PHE A 129 -13.60 2.49 -1.09
N SER A 130 -14.81 1.95 -0.94
CA SER A 130 -15.16 1.06 0.17
C SER A 130 -14.32 -0.21 0.18
N ILE A 131 -14.05 -0.82 -0.99
CA ILE A 131 -13.16 -1.98 -1.11
C ILE A 131 -11.73 -1.62 -0.69
N GLY A 132 -11.20 -0.48 -1.13
CA GLY A 132 -9.85 -0.03 -0.75
C GLY A 132 -9.71 0.13 0.77
N VAL A 133 -10.67 0.81 1.40
CA VAL A 133 -10.71 0.99 2.85
C VAL A 133 -10.88 -0.33 3.58
N PHE A 134 -11.81 -1.18 3.11
CA PHE A 134 -12.06 -2.49 3.70
C PHE A 134 -10.80 -3.36 3.70
N LEU A 135 -10.11 -3.45 2.58
CA LEU A 135 -8.92 -4.28 2.46
C LEU A 135 -7.80 -3.83 3.40
N ILE A 136 -7.53 -2.53 3.49
CA ILE A 136 -6.43 -2.03 4.33
C ILE A 136 -6.71 -2.14 5.83
N LEU A 137 -7.98 -2.13 6.25
CA LEU A 137 -8.38 -2.24 7.65
C LEU A 137 -8.68 -3.68 8.06
N ILE A 138 -9.48 -4.38 7.27
CA ILE A 138 -10.02 -5.69 7.69
C ILE A 138 -9.00 -6.82 7.50
N VAL A 139 -8.19 -6.78 6.44
CA VAL A 139 -7.20 -7.85 6.19
C VAL A 139 -6.24 -8.04 7.37
N PRO A 140 -5.59 -7.00 7.94
CA PRO A 140 -4.72 -7.17 9.10
C PRO A 140 -5.46 -7.70 10.31
N ILE A 141 -6.66 -7.18 10.59
CA ILE A 141 -7.48 -7.62 11.73
C ILE A 141 -7.84 -9.10 11.58
N ALA A 142 -8.39 -9.48 10.42
CA ALA A 142 -8.77 -10.85 10.13
C ALA A 142 -7.59 -11.83 10.27
N THR A 143 -6.43 -11.45 9.71
CA THR A 143 -5.21 -12.28 9.79
C THR A 143 -4.72 -12.49 11.22
N ASN A 144 -4.82 -11.46 12.06
CA ASN A 144 -4.43 -11.59 13.46
C ASN A 144 -5.41 -12.41 14.28
N LEU A 145 -6.65 -12.62 13.82
CA LEU A 145 -7.64 -13.48 14.43
C LEU A 145 -7.51 -14.95 13.98
N VAL A 146 -6.88 -15.24 12.85
CA VAL A 146 -6.70 -16.60 12.32
C VAL A 146 -6.10 -17.59 13.33
N PRO A 147 -5.08 -17.25 14.14
CA PRO A 147 -4.52 -18.16 15.13
C PRO A 147 -5.50 -18.59 16.23
N LEU A 148 -6.62 -17.87 16.39
CA LEU A 148 -7.67 -18.21 17.35
C LEU A 148 -8.64 -19.28 16.84
N ILE A 149 -8.53 -19.68 15.56
CA ILE A 149 -9.37 -20.72 14.96
C ILE A 149 -8.79 -22.09 15.35
N PRO A 150 -9.53 -22.91 16.14
CA PRO A 150 -9.10 -24.27 16.45
C PRO A 150 -8.94 -25.10 15.16
N GLU A 151 -8.06 -26.08 15.18
CA GLU A 151 -7.81 -27.09 14.13
C GLU A 151 -7.11 -26.59 12.85
N TYR A 152 -7.51 -25.41 12.28
CA TYR A 152 -7.02 -24.96 10.96
C TYR A 152 -6.19 -23.66 10.99
N GLY A 153 -6.08 -23.00 12.14
CA GLY A 153 -5.46 -21.69 12.26
C GLY A 153 -4.01 -21.64 11.75
N ASP A 154 -3.22 -22.68 12.06
CA ASP A 154 -1.82 -22.74 11.64
C ASP A 154 -1.64 -22.99 10.14
N GLU A 155 -2.50 -23.79 9.52
CA GLU A 155 -2.47 -24.05 8.07
C GLU A 155 -2.86 -22.81 7.27
N VAL A 156 -3.95 -22.16 7.70
CA VAL A 156 -4.39 -20.89 7.10
C VAL A 156 -3.31 -19.83 7.24
N ARG A 157 -2.69 -19.70 8.39
CA ARG A 157 -1.58 -18.76 8.63
C ARG A 157 -0.38 -19.03 7.72
N LYS A 158 -0.04 -20.31 7.48
CA LYS A 158 1.02 -20.68 6.53
C LYS A 158 0.67 -20.24 5.11
N ALA A 159 -0.57 -20.48 4.65
CA ALA A 159 -1.03 -20.05 3.34
C ALA A 159 -1.03 -18.54 3.18
N LEU A 160 -1.50 -17.79 4.19
CA LEU A 160 -1.56 -16.34 4.19
C LEU A 160 -0.18 -15.66 4.05
N LYS A 161 0.92 -16.33 4.43
CA LYS A 161 2.29 -15.82 4.24
C LYS A 161 2.70 -15.67 2.77
N TYR A 162 2.00 -16.32 1.86
CA TYR A 162 2.28 -16.27 0.42
C TYR A 162 1.31 -15.37 -0.36
N ILE A 163 0.31 -14.81 0.29
CA ILE A 163 -0.69 -13.94 -0.34
C ILE A 163 -0.28 -12.48 -0.20
N PRO A 164 0.01 -11.74 -1.31
CA PRO A 164 0.46 -10.35 -1.26
C PRO A 164 -0.49 -9.42 -0.53
N PHE A 165 -1.80 -9.60 -0.68
CA PHE A 165 -2.81 -8.87 0.06
C PHE A 165 -2.61 -8.93 1.57
N ASN A 166 -2.13 -10.07 2.06
CA ASN A 166 -1.94 -10.29 3.47
C ASN A 166 -0.58 -9.79 3.95
N PHE A 167 0.52 -10.30 3.37
CA PHE A 167 1.83 -10.03 3.96
C PHE A 167 2.30 -8.59 3.73
N LEU A 168 1.95 -7.93 2.62
CA LEU A 168 2.33 -6.54 2.38
C LEU A 168 1.70 -5.61 3.43
N ILE A 169 0.39 -5.77 3.66
CA ILE A 169 -0.31 -4.90 4.58
C ILE A 169 0.03 -5.22 6.05
N ASN A 170 0.20 -6.49 6.39
CA ASN A 170 0.61 -6.88 7.74
C ASN A 170 2.00 -6.40 8.10
N ASN A 171 2.96 -6.42 7.15
CA ASN A 171 4.28 -5.85 7.40
C ASN A 171 4.23 -4.35 7.72
N VAL A 172 3.35 -3.61 7.05
CA VAL A 172 3.12 -2.20 7.33
C VAL A 172 2.34 -2.00 8.62
N TRP A 173 1.29 -2.78 8.85
CA TRP A 173 0.48 -2.72 10.07
C TRP A 173 1.28 -3.02 11.33
N LEU A 174 2.13 -4.05 11.28
CA LEU A 174 3.01 -4.42 12.40
C LEU A 174 4.29 -3.59 12.47
N GLY A 175 4.52 -2.70 11.50
CA GLY A 175 5.72 -1.89 11.41
C GLY A 175 7.01 -2.70 11.25
N SER A 176 6.91 -3.97 10.87
CA SER A 176 8.09 -4.84 10.73
C SER A 176 9.00 -4.41 9.58
N LEU A 177 8.42 -3.81 8.52
CA LEU A 177 9.10 -3.26 7.34
C LEU A 177 10.15 -4.21 6.75
N LYS A 178 9.91 -5.53 6.85
CA LYS A 178 10.82 -6.57 6.38
C LYS A 178 10.07 -7.53 5.47
N LEU A 179 10.51 -7.63 4.23
CA LEU A 179 10.11 -8.69 3.31
C LEU A 179 11.27 -9.67 3.17
N ASN A 180 10.97 -10.96 3.17
CA ASN A 180 11.95 -11.96 2.77
C ASN A 180 12.07 -12.00 1.24
N GLY A 181 13.14 -12.61 0.70
CA GLY A 181 13.38 -12.66 -0.75
C GLY A 181 12.21 -13.26 -1.54
N TRP A 182 11.55 -14.28 -0.99
CA TRP A 182 10.40 -14.93 -1.60
C TRP A 182 9.16 -14.00 -1.64
N GLN A 183 8.87 -13.30 -0.56
CA GLN A 183 7.77 -12.32 -0.52
C GLN A 183 8.01 -11.16 -1.48
N THR A 184 9.25 -10.69 -1.58
CA THR A 184 9.61 -9.65 -2.56
C THR A 184 9.38 -10.14 -3.99
N PHE A 185 9.82 -11.36 -4.30
CA PHE A 185 9.61 -11.97 -5.61
C PHE A 185 8.12 -12.11 -5.95
N ILE A 186 7.32 -12.67 -5.02
CA ILE A 186 5.86 -12.81 -5.22
C ILE A 186 5.20 -11.44 -5.41
N SER A 187 5.61 -10.42 -4.65
CA SER A 187 5.06 -9.06 -4.79
C SER A 187 5.32 -8.48 -6.17
N ILE A 188 6.57 -8.57 -6.64
CA ILE A 188 6.94 -8.08 -7.97
C ILE A 188 6.18 -8.84 -9.07
N ALA A 189 6.14 -10.18 -8.97
CA ALA A 189 5.42 -11.01 -9.93
C ALA A 189 3.92 -10.66 -9.96
N SER A 190 3.30 -10.46 -8.79
CA SER A 190 1.89 -10.09 -8.68
C SER A 190 1.61 -8.69 -9.26
N VAL A 191 2.49 -7.72 -9.05
CA VAL A 191 2.40 -6.38 -9.64
C VAL A 191 2.47 -6.47 -11.17
N ILE A 192 3.39 -7.26 -11.72
CA ILE A 192 3.52 -7.46 -13.17
C ILE A 192 2.25 -8.13 -13.73
N ILE A 193 1.75 -9.17 -13.09
CA ILE A 193 0.53 -9.88 -13.52
C ILE A 193 -0.67 -8.93 -13.51
N LEU A 194 -0.86 -8.16 -12.44
CA LEU A 194 -1.94 -7.16 -12.37
C LEU A 194 -1.80 -6.11 -13.45
N ALA A 195 -0.60 -5.58 -13.68
CA ALA A 195 -0.35 -4.61 -14.74
C ALA A 195 -0.70 -5.14 -16.15
N ILE A 196 -0.39 -6.41 -16.41
CA ILE A 196 -0.76 -7.08 -17.66
C ILE A 196 -2.28 -7.23 -17.77
N ILE A 197 -2.95 -7.68 -16.70
CA ILE A 197 -4.41 -7.84 -16.68
C ILE A 197 -5.11 -6.49 -16.91
N ASP A 198 -4.66 -5.43 -16.24
CA ASP A 198 -5.20 -4.08 -16.38
C ASP A 198 -5.04 -3.56 -17.80
N PHE A 199 -3.84 -3.73 -18.38
CA PHE A 199 -3.57 -3.33 -19.76
C PHE A 199 -4.48 -4.06 -20.76
N PHE A 200 -4.65 -5.37 -20.61
CA PHE A 200 -5.56 -6.14 -21.47
C PHE A 200 -7.03 -5.75 -21.27
N THR A 201 -7.43 -5.51 -20.02
CA THR A 201 -8.81 -5.08 -19.70
C THR A 201 -9.13 -3.75 -20.36
N ILE A 202 -8.22 -2.76 -20.27
CA ILE A 202 -8.37 -1.48 -20.95
C ILE A 202 -8.39 -1.64 -22.47
N SER A 203 -7.53 -2.49 -23.01
CA SER A 203 -7.35 -2.63 -24.46
C SER A 203 -8.57 -3.24 -25.15
N LYS A 204 -9.26 -4.16 -24.46
CA LYS A 204 -10.39 -4.92 -25.01
C LYS A 204 -11.77 -4.30 -24.75
N ARG A 205 -11.85 -3.34 -23.84
CA ARG A 205 -13.14 -2.78 -23.42
C ARG A 205 -13.59 -1.70 -24.40
N ASP A 206 -14.79 -1.85 -24.94
CA ASP A 206 -15.49 -0.79 -25.67
C ASP A 206 -16.16 0.14 -24.65
N TYR A 207 -15.83 1.43 -24.74
CA TYR A 207 -16.31 2.49 -23.87
C TYR A 207 -17.32 3.40 -24.59
#